data_a4af672c91b2a109f986b5518a51b6f0
#
_entry.id   a4af672c91b2a109f986b5518a51b6f0
#
_cell.length_a   1.000
_cell.length_b   1.000
_cell.length_c   1.000
_cell.angle_alpha   90.00
_cell.angle_beta   90.00
_cell.angle_gamma   90.00
#
_symmetry.space_group_name_H-M   'P 1'
#
loop_
_entity.id
_entity.type
_entity.pdbx_description
1 polymer ?
#
loop_
_entity_poly.entity_id
_entity_poly.type
_entity_poly.pdbx_seq_one_letter_code
_entity_poly.pdbx_strand_id
1 'polypeptide(L)'
;RACGWMLLGLSQSILWISEQPAGAEQADKLQAEQSAVQPSSQSVAREGCNRLLLLQQQLLDSIFVWQRADGGFSWQLQAQEGHRDTSAEGMIGYGAWLAAETAAVQRSGQWSPALSRLAATLQTSIQKGYVTDCSGECKGFAEYPQVYGTYPWGSGSALAFLAVQLFREENNDRAERSLCPVTGQVRSNSLAGISGEQDEKTWEESDMRPEI
;
A
#
# COMPACT_ATOMS: atom_id res chain seq x y z
N ARG A 1 -9.60 3.45 -10.14
CA ARG A 1 -8.58 4.49 -9.83
C ARG A 1 -9.11 5.58 -8.90
N ALA A 2 -10.31 6.14 -9.14
CA ALA A 2 -10.90 7.17 -8.28
C ALA A 2 -11.00 6.73 -6.81
N CYS A 3 -11.49 5.52 -6.55
CA CYS A 3 -11.55 4.96 -5.20
C CYS A 3 -10.15 4.82 -4.56
N GLY A 4 -9.15 4.45 -5.36
CA GLY A 4 -7.76 4.39 -4.89
C GLY A 4 -7.23 5.76 -4.46
N TRP A 5 -7.44 6.80 -5.26
CA TRP A 5 -7.08 8.18 -4.88
C TRP A 5 -7.78 8.65 -3.61
N MET A 6 -9.10 8.36 -3.50
CA MET A 6 -9.86 8.73 -2.33
C MET A 6 -9.34 8.03 -1.07
N LEU A 7 -9.04 6.74 -1.16
CA LEU A 7 -8.48 5.98 -0.05
C LEU A 7 -7.10 6.49 0.36
N LEU A 8 -6.21 6.77 -0.59
CA LEU A 8 -4.88 7.34 -0.32
C LEU A 8 -4.98 8.69 0.39
N GLY A 9 -5.80 9.61 -0.14
CA GLY A 9 -5.98 10.93 0.43
C GLY A 9 -6.53 10.86 1.85
N LEU A 10 -7.52 10.02 2.08
CA LEU A 10 -8.13 9.83 3.39
C LEU A 10 -7.13 9.23 4.39
N SER A 11 -6.42 8.16 4.01
CA SER A 11 -5.42 7.50 4.85
C SER A 11 -4.27 8.44 5.21
N GLN A 12 -3.78 9.21 4.24
CA GLN A 12 -2.71 10.17 4.47
C GLN A 12 -3.15 11.33 5.37
N SER A 13 -4.40 11.80 5.23
CA SER A 13 -4.95 12.86 6.08
C SER A 13 -5.08 12.40 7.53
N ILE A 14 -5.54 11.17 7.76
CA ILE A 14 -5.66 10.58 9.10
C ILE A 14 -4.27 10.46 9.74
N LEU A 15 -3.30 9.93 8.99
CA LEU A 15 -1.92 9.78 9.45
C LEU A 15 -1.34 11.14 9.87
N TRP A 16 -1.47 12.15 9.01
CA TRP A 16 -1.01 13.50 9.28
C TRP A 16 -1.64 14.10 10.54
N ILE A 17 -2.95 13.93 10.73
CA ILE A 17 -3.65 14.42 11.93
C ILE A 17 -3.14 13.68 13.19
N SER A 18 -2.90 12.38 13.09
CA SER A 18 -2.44 11.58 14.23
C SER A 18 -1.00 11.87 14.64
N GLU A 19 -0.16 12.35 13.74
CA GLU A 19 1.23 12.71 13.96
C GLU A 19 1.41 14.14 14.54
N GLN A 20 0.34 14.97 14.57
CA GLN A 20 0.43 16.29 15.15
C GLN A 20 0.76 16.18 16.64
N PRO A 21 1.87 16.81 17.09
CA PRO A 21 2.27 16.72 18.48
C PRO A 21 1.21 17.29 19.40
N ALA A 22 0.95 16.61 20.50
CA ALA A 22 0.06 17.06 21.57
C ALA A 22 0.48 18.42 22.21
N GLY A 23 1.55 19.04 21.70
CA GLY A 23 2.07 20.33 22.15
C GLY A 23 1.15 21.53 21.90
N ALA A 24 0.11 21.38 21.08
CA ALA A 24 -0.99 22.34 21.07
C ALA A 24 -1.80 22.33 22.39
N GLU A 25 -1.66 21.29 23.23
CA GLU A 25 -2.30 21.18 24.55
C GLU A 25 -1.95 22.29 25.51
N GLN A 26 -0.73 22.81 25.46
CA GLN A 26 -0.30 23.87 26.40
C GLN A 26 -0.86 25.24 26.03
N ALA A 27 -1.02 25.53 24.74
CA ALA A 27 -1.64 26.77 24.28
C ALA A 27 -3.14 26.80 24.57
N ASP A 28 -3.84 25.68 24.39
CA ASP A 28 -5.27 25.54 24.64
C ASP A 28 -5.60 25.56 26.15
N LYS A 29 -4.74 25.03 27.02
CA LYS A 29 -4.97 25.08 28.48
C LYS A 29 -4.97 26.51 29.03
N LEU A 30 -4.13 27.39 28.49
CA LEU A 30 -4.11 28.81 28.87
C LEU A 30 -5.35 29.59 28.36
N GLN A 31 -6.01 29.13 27.29
CA GLN A 31 -7.26 29.73 26.77
C GLN A 31 -8.52 29.09 27.38
N ALA A 32 -8.47 27.80 27.74
CA ALA A 32 -9.64 27.08 28.30
C ALA A 32 -10.02 27.55 29.71
N GLU A 33 -9.10 28.13 30.49
CA GLU A 33 -9.42 28.74 31.79
C GLU A 33 -10.30 30.00 31.66
N GLN A 34 -10.46 30.53 30.43
CA GLN A 34 -11.23 31.76 30.20
C GLN A 34 -12.60 31.53 29.49
N SER A 35 -12.97 30.33 29.10
CA SER A 35 -14.20 30.07 28.34
C SER A 35 -14.85 28.73 28.67
N ALA A 36 -15.73 28.73 29.66
CA ALA A 36 -16.41 27.51 30.16
C ALA A 36 -17.53 26.94 29.28
N VAL A 37 -17.70 27.35 28.01
CA VAL A 37 -18.90 27.01 27.21
C VAL A 37 -18.59 26.48 25.79
N GLN A 38 -17.35 26.52 25.30
CA GLN A 38 -17.05 25.99 23.97
C GLN A 38 -16.26 24.66 24.07
N PRO A 39 -16.61 23.62 23.24
CA PRO A 39 -15.81 22.43 23.17
C PRO A 39 -14.39 22.82 22.78
N SER A 40 -13.39 22.24 23.48
CA SER A 40 -11.98 22.52 23.18
C SER A 40 -11.69 22.15 21.73
N SER A 41 -10.80 22.90 21.07
CA SER A 41 -10.36 22.60 19.70
C SER A 41 -9.87 21.16 19.55
N GLN A 42 -9.32 20.59 20.61
CA GLN A 42 -8.90 19.19 20.67
C GLN A 42 -10.06 18.19 20.64
N SER A 43 -11.18 18.50 21.32
CA SER A 43 -12.36 17.60 21.27
C SER A 43 -12.94 17.55 19.86
N VAL A 44 -12.98 18.67 19.17
CA VAL A 44 -13.45 18.78 17.78
C VAL A 44 -12.51 18.06 16.82
N ALA A 45 -11.19 18.23 16.99
CA ALA A 45 -10.19 17.53 16.15
C ALA A 45 -10.26 16.00 16.35
N ARG A 46 -10.39 15.53 17.58
CA ARG A 46 -10.50 14.11 17.90
C ARG A 46 -11.79 13.49 17.35
N GLU A 47 -12.92 14.19 17.45
CA GLU A 47 -14.18 13.76 16.86
C GLU A 47 -14.09 13.70 15.33
N GLY A 48 -13.47 14.70 14.71
CA GLY A 48 -13.18 14.74 13.29
C GLY A 48 -12.34 13.54 12.85
N CYS A 49 -11.26 13.23 13.56
CA CYS A 49 -10.39 12.10 13.29
C CYS A 49 -11.16 10.76 13.39
N ASN A 50 -11.96 10.57 14.43
CA ASN A 50 -12.78 9.36 14.59
C ASN A 50 -13.77 9.18 13.43
N ARG A 51 -14.36 10.27 12.96
CA ARG A 51 -15.27 10.24 11.81
C ARG A 51 -14.54 9.85 10.51
N LEU A 52 -13.33 10.37 10.30
CA LEU A 52 -12.51 10.00 9.15
C LEU A 52 -12.10 8.53 9.19
N LEU A 53 -11.73 8.00 10.36
CA LEU A 53 -11.44 6.57 10.55
C LEU A 53 -12.64 5.69 10.21
N LEU A 54 -13.84 6.07 10.62
CA LEU A 54 -15.06 5.35 10.27
C LEU A 54 -15.32 5.36 8.76
N LEU A 55 -15.16 6.51 8.11
CA LEU A 55 -15.32 6.63 6.66
C LEU A 55 -14.27 5.80 5.91
N GLN A 56 -13.03 5.79 6.38
CA GLN A 56 -11.95 4.96 5.82
C GLN A 56 -12.30 3.48 5.90
N GLN A 57 -12.79 3.02 7.05
CA GLN A 57 -13.24 1.65 7.25
C GLN A 57 -14.36 1.27 6.28
N GLN A 58 -15.40 2.10 6.19
CA GLN A 58 -16.54 1.88 5.29
C GLN A 58 -16.09 1.85 3.82
N LEU A 59 -15.15 2.71 3.44
CA LEU A 59 -14.60 2.73 2.09
C LEU A 59 -13.85 1.45 1.78
N LEU A 60 -13.00 0.98 2.70
CA LEU A 60 -12.25 -0.28 2.54
C LEU A 60 -13.19 -1.49 2.42
N ASP A 61 -14.17 -1.60 3.31
CA ASP A 61 -15.16 -2.68 3.27
C ASP A 61 -15.91 -2.68 1.93
N SER A 62 -16.28 -1.49 1.45
CA SER A 62 -16.97 -1.32 0.17
C SER A 62 -16.09 -1.65 -1.05
N ILE A 63 -14.79 -1.40 -0.98
CA ILE A 63 -13.86 -1.70 -2.06
C ILE A 63 -13.59 -3.21 -2.12
N PHE A 64 -13.25 -3.84 -0.97
CA PHE A 64 -12.83 -5.23 -0.97
C PHE A 64 -13.92 -6.24 -1.30
N VAL A 65 -15.20 -5.87 -1.16
CA VAL A 65 -16.34 -6.65 -1.67
C VAL A 65 -16.22 -6.91 -3.18
N TRP A 66 -15.58 -6.00 -3.92
CA TRP A 66 -15.43 -6.07 -5.36
C TRP A 66 -14.06 -6.64 -5.80
N GLN A 67 -13.29 -7.19 -4.86
CA GLN A 67 -12.05 -7.87 -5.24
C GLN A 67 -12.37 -9.07 -6.14
N ARG A 68 -11.70 -9.16 -7.27
CA ARG A 68 -11.87 -10.23 -8.25
C ARG A 68 -11.38 -11.57 -7.70
N ALA A 69 -11.80 -12.64 -8.33
CA ALA A 69 -11.34 -13.99 -7.98
C ALA A 69 -9.81 -14.16 -8.12
N ASP A 70 -9.19 -13.44 -9.08
CA ASP A 70 -7.74 -13.40 -9.27
C ASP A 70 -7.00 -12.55 -8.22
N GLY A 71 -7.73 -11.84 -7.35
CA GLY A 71 -7.18 -10.98 -6.32
C GLY A 71 -6.96 -9.52 -6.73
N GLY A 72 -7.13 -9.17 -8.01
CA GLY A 72 -7.00 -7.83 -8.53
C GLY A 72 -8.29 -7.00 -8.43
N PHE A 73 -8.27 -5.83 -9.07
CA PHE A 73 -9.42 -4.95 -9.20
C PHE A 73 -9.62 -4.53 -10.66
N SER A 74 -10.88 -4.50 -11.08
CA SER A 74 -11.26 -3.97 -12.38
C SER A 74 -11.17 -2.43 -12.40
N TRP A 75 -10.96 -1.85 -13.58
CA TRP A 75 -11.01 -0.40 -13.80
C TRP A 75 -12.31 0.25 -13.29
N GLN A 76 -13.41 -0.49 -13.33
CA GLN A 76 -14.68 -0.18 -12.69
C GLN A 76 -15.00 -1.30 -11.70
N LEU A 77 -14.96 -1.01 -10.40
CA LEU A 77 -15.02 -2.01 -9.34
C LEU A 77 -16.16 -3.02 -9.49
N GLN A 78 -17.37 -2.54 -9.80
CA GLN A 78 -18.56 -3.38 -9.95
C GLN A 78 -18.56 -4.24 -11.21
N ALA A 79 -17.76 -3.89 -12.22
CA ALA A 79 -17.59 -4.67 -13.43
C ALA A 79 -16.43 -5.66 -13.28
N GLN A 80 -16.59 -6.67 -12.43
CA GLN A 80 -15.54 -7.63 -12.09
C GLN A 80 -14.97 -8.37 -13.32
N GLU A 81 -15.75 -8.53 -14.38
CA GLU A 81 -15.33 -9.10 -15.67
C GLU A 81 -14.47 -8.11 -16.50
N GLY A 82 -14.46 -6.83 -16.12
CA GLY A 82 -13.71 -5.82 -16.84
C GLY A 82 -12.19 -6.01 -16.73
N HIS A 83 -11.47 -5.28 -17.58
CA HIS A 83 -10.01 -5.28 -17.54
C HIS A 83 -9.49 -4.78 -16.19
N ARG A 84 -8.39 -5.36 -15.70
CA ARG A 84 -7.72 -4.91 -14.49
C ARG A 84 -7.14 -3.51 -14.68
N ASP A 85 -6.99 -2.78 -13.58
CA ASP A 85 -6.25 -1.51 -13.57
C ASP A 85 -5.20 -1.54 -12.45
N THR A 86 -3.96 -1.81 -12.83
CA THR A 86 -2.83 -1.92 -11.89
C THR A 86 -2.56 -0.64 -11.12
N SER A 87 -2.92 0.53 -11.67
CA SER A 87 -2.83 1.79 -10.94
C SER A 87 -3.83 1.86 -9.78
N ALA A 88 -5.04 1.37 -9.99
CA ALA A 88 -6.04 1.26 -8.92
C ALA A 88 -5.60 0.24 -7.87
N GLU A 89 -5.08 -0.91 -8.31
CA GLU A 89 -4.58 -1.97 -7.45
C GLU A 89 -3.46 -1.49 -6.52
N GLY A 90 -2.47 -0.79 -7.07
CA GLY A 90 -1.38 -0.21 -6.27
C GLY A 90 -1.86 0.84 -5.26
N MET A 91 -2.77 1.74 -5.68
CA MET A 91 -3.32 2.79 -4.81
C MET A 91 -4.20 2.20 -3.70
N ILE A 92 -5.05 1.22 -4.01
CA ILE A 92 -5.92 0.55 -3.03
C ILE A 92 -5.04 -0.22 -2.04
N GLY A 93 -4.07 -0.97 -2.53
CA GLY A 93 -3.16 -1.75 -1.68
C GLY A 93 -2.36 -0.87 -0.72
N TYR A 94 -1.73 0.18 -1.22
CA TYR A 94 -0.96 1.10 -0.39
C TYR A 94 -1.84 1.90 0.58
N GLY A 95 -3.01 2.38 0.13
CA GLY A 95 -3.96 3.07 0.98
C GLY A 95 -4.53 2.19 2.09
N ALA A 96 -4.79 0.92 1.82
CA ALA A 96 -5.23 -0.05 2.82
C ALA A 96 -4.12 -0.39 3.83
N TRP A 97 -2.86 -0.44 3.37
CA TRP A 97 -1.72 -0.60 4.26
C TRP A 97 -1.60 0.62 5.21
N LEU A 98 -1.64 1.84 4.68
CA LEU A 98 -1.64 3.06 5.51
C LEU A 98 -2.79 3.06 6.51
N ALA A 99 -3.98 2.59 6.12
CA ALA A 99 -5.12 2.48 7.02
C ALA A 99 -4.86 1.50 8.16
N ALA A 100 -4.18 0.38 7.89
CA ALA A 100 -3.82 -0.59 8.92
C ALA A 100 -2.82 -0.01 9.94
N GLU A 101 -1.89 0.83 9.49
CA GLU A 101 -0.93 1.52 10.37
C GLU A 101 -1.61 2.59 11.25
N THR A 102 -2.65 3.26 10.73
CA THR A 102 -3.33 4.35 11.44
C THR A 102 -4.48 3.88 12.33
N ALA A 103 -5.15 2.80 11.97
CA ALA A 103 -6.27 2.23 12.72
C ALA A 103 -5.76 1.40 13.89
N ALA A 104 -5.16 2.08 14.87
CA ALA A 104 -4.77 1.51 16.15
C ALA A 104 -5.12 0.02 16.31
N VAL A 105 -4.27 -0.85 15.75
CA VAL A 105 -4.05 -2.26 16.13
C VAL A 105 -5.22 -3.26 16.06
N GLN A 106 -6.47 -2.85 16.25
CA GLN A 106 -7.55 -3.82 16.46
C GLN A 106 -8.12 -4.51 15.21
N ARG A 107 -7.92 -3.95 14.01
CA ARG A 107 -8.46 -4.50 12.76
C ARG A 107 -7.45 -4.67 11.62
N SER A 108 -6.17 -4.46 11.88
CA SER A 108 -5.11 -4.53 10.85
C SER A 108 -5.02 -5.88 10.12
N GLY A 109 -5.49 -6.97 10.75
CA GLY A 109 -5.50 -8.30 10.14
C GLY A 109 -6.68 -8.59 9.21
N GLN A 110 -7.75 -7.81 9.24
CA GLN A 110 -8.98 -8.11 8.52
C GLN A 110 -8.78 -8.21 7.00
N TRP A 111 -7.98 -7.31 6.41
CA TRP A 111 -7.72 -7.28 4.96
C TRP A 111 -6.43 -7.98 4.57
N SER A 112 -5.66 -8.50 5.52
CA SER A 112 -4.35 -9.09 5.25
C SER A 112 -4.39 -10.17 4.15
N PRO A 113 -5.33 -11.15 4.16
CA PRO A 113 -5.41 -12.14 3.09
C PRO A 113 -5.76 -11.53 1.73
N ALA A 114 -6.62 -10.50 1.72
CA ALA A 114 -7.01 -9.80 0.50
C ALA A 114 -5.84 -8.99 -0.08
N LEU A 115 -5.06 -8.34 0.77
CA LEU A 115 -3.85 -7.60 0.38
C LEU A 115 -2.76 -8.53 -0.14
N SER A 116 -2.57 -9.70 0.46
CA SER A 116 -1.60 -10.69 -0.04
C SER A 116 -1.99 -11.20 -1.42
N ARG A 117 -3.27 -11.50 -1.66
CA ARG A 117 -3.75 -11.86 -3.00
C ARG A 117 -3.56 -10.74 -4.01
N LEU A 118 -3.86 -9.50 -3.59
CA LEU A 118 -3.68 -8.32 -4.44
C LEU A 118 -2.21 -8.12 -4.83
N ALA A 119 -1.28 -8.27 -3.88
CA ALA A 119 0.15 -8.16 -4.14
C ALA A 119 0.63 -9.25 -5.11
N ALA A 120 0.23 -10.50 -4.89
CA ALA A 120 0.57 -11.60 -5.77
C ALA A 120 0.06 -11.36 -7.20
N THR A 121 -1.17 -10.87 -7.33
CA THR A 121 -1.77 -10.58 -8.63
C THR A 121 -1.09 -9.40 -9.31
N LEU A 122 -0.76 -8.34 -8.57
CA LEU A 122 -0.06 -7.18 -9.11
C LEU A 122 1.34 -7.55 -9.64
N GLN A 123 2.05 -8.45 -8.96
CA GLN A 123 3.34 -8.97 -9.41
C GLN A 123 3.27 -9.63 -10.79
N THR A 124 2.15 -10.27 -11.16
CA THR A 124 1.99 -10.87 -12.49
C THR A 124 1.95 -9.85 -13.62
N SER A 125 1.66 -8.59 -13.32
CA SER A 125 1.66 -7.48 -14.28
C SER A 125 3.01 -6.78 -14.41
N ILE A 126 4.06 -7.29 -13.75
CA ILE A 126 5.42 -6.75 -13.90
C ILE A 126 6.13 -7.50 -15.02
N GLN A 127 6.42 -6.78 -16.10
CA GLN A 127 7.11 -7.34 -17.27
C GLN A 127 8.34 -6.50 -17.61
N LYS A 128 9.51 -7.10 -17.65
CA LYS A 128 10.78 -6.41 -17.99
C LYS A 128 11.04 -5.15 -17.13
N GLY A 129 10.62 -5.15 -15.86
CA GLY A 129 10.76 -4.01 -14.95
C GLY A 129 9.68 -2.93 -15.08
N TYR A 130 8.67 -3.12 -15.91
CA TYR A 130 7.54 -2.20 -16.08
C TYR A 130 6.25 -2.84 -15.58
N VAL A 131 5.37 -2.01 -15.04
CA VAL A 131 4.01 -2.42 -14.65
C VAL A 131 3.08 -2.20 -15.83
N THR A 132 2.48 -3.30 -16.34
CA THR A 132 1.50 -3.30 -17.43
C THR A 132 0.07 -3.19 -16.89
N ASP A 133 -0.91 -3.24 -17.77
CA ASP A 133 -2.35 -3.24 -17.43
C ASP A 133 -2.81 -2.01 -16.63
N CYS A 134 -2.05 -0.94 -16.70
CA CYS A 134 -2.44 0.33 -16.13
C CYS A 134 -3.39 1.06 -17.08
N SER A 135 -4.53 1.50 -16.57
CA SER A 135 -5.50 2.27 -17.33
C SER A 135 -4.90 3.63 -17.76
N GLY A 136 -5.06 3.98 -19.02
CA GLY A 136 -4.60 5.20 -19.61
C GLY A 136 -5.24 6.47 -19.04
N GLU A 137 -4.92 7.59 -19.65
CA GLU A 137 -5.41 8.90 -19.22
C GLU A 137 -6.93 9.02 -19.43
N CYS A 138 -7.59 9.59 -18.43
CA CYS A 138 -9.01 9.91 -18.50
C CYS A 138 -9.18 11.23 -19.30
N LYS A 139 -9.96 11.22 -20.37
CA LYS A 139 -10.19 12.40 -21.22
C LYS A 139 -11.27 13.33 -20.69
N GLY A 140 -12.03 12.92 -19.70
CA GLY A 140 -13.10 13.68 -19.10
C GLY A 140 -13.92 12.86 -18.08
N PHE A 141 -14.93 13.46 -17.47
CA PHE A 141 -15.75 12.78 -16.48
C PHE A 141 -16.56 11.60 -17.02
N ALA A 142 -16.85 11.60 -18.31
CA ALA A 142 -17.67 10.57 -18.96
C ALA A 142 -16.88 9.72 -19.97
N GLU A 143 -15.63 10.07 -20.26
CA GLU A 143 -14.80 9.38 -21.24
C GLU A 143 -13.64 8.67 -20.56
N TYR A 144 -13.80 7.36 -20.38
CA TYR A 144 -12.75 6.46 -19.93
C TYR A 144 -12.34 5.59 -21.12
N PRO A 145 -11.33 5.98 -21.91
CA PRO A 145 -10.85 5.14 -22.98
C PRO A 145 -10.33 3.84 -22.37
N GLN A 146 -10.80 2.72 -22.90
CA GLN A 146 -10.35 1.38 -22.52
C GLN A 146 -8.95 1.11 -23.12
N VAL A 147 -8.01 1.99 -22.80
CA VAL A 147 -6.61 1.90 -23.22
C VAL A 147 -5.78 1.56 -22.01
N TYR A 148 -5.06 0.46 -22.10
CA TYR A 148 -4.20 -0.05 -21.03
C TYR A 148 -2.76 -0.15 -21.52
N GLY A 149 -1.83 0.08 -20.63
CA GLY A 149 -0.42 0.06 -20.96
C GLY A 149 0.45 0.30 -19.74
N THR A 150 1.65 0.80 -20.00
CA THR A 150 2.63 1.15 -18.99
C THR A 150 2.64 2.66 -18.79
N TYR A 151 2.29 3.10 -17.58
CA TYR A 151 2.23 4.52 -17.22
C TYR A 151 2.91 4.77 -15.86
N PRO A 152 3.51 5.96 -15.64
CA PRO A 152 4.20 6.28 -14.39
C PRO A 152 3.33 6.15 -13.15
N TRP A 153 2.05 6.53 -13.23
CA TRP A 153 1.11 6.41 -12.11
C TRP A 153 0.75 4.97 -11.75
N GLY A 154 0.84 4.02 -12.70
CA GLY A 154 0.72 2.60 -12.43
C GLY A 154 1.97 2.07 -11.74
N SER A 155 3.14 2.38 -12.29
CA SER A 155 4.43 1.92 -11.72
C SER A 155 4.68 2.49 -10.34
N GLY A 156 4.40 3.78 -10.11
CA GLY A 156 4.61 4.43 -8.82
C GLY A 156 3.73 3.86 -7.70
N SER A 157 2.44 3.68 -7.96
CA SER A 157 1.51 3.11 -6.98
C SER A 157 1.79 1.63 -6.69
N ALA A 158 2.13 0.86 -7.72
CA ALA A 158 2.51 -0.55 -7.58
C ALA A 158 3.79 -0.70 -6.74
N LEU A 159 4.82 0.12 -7.02
CA LEU A 159 6.06 0.11 -6.26
C LEU A 159 5.82 0.44 -4.79
N ALA A 160 5.03 1.48 -4.49
CA ALA A 160 4.71 1.86 -3.13
C ALA A 160 4.04 0.71 -2.37
N PHE A 161 3.04 0.06 -2.97
CA PHE A 161 2.34 -1.06 -2.33
C PHE A 161 3.24 -2.29 -2.15
N LEU A 162 3.96 -2.71 -3.18
CA LEU A 162 4.81 -3.90 -3.10
C LEU A 162 5.96 -3.71 -2.12
N ALA A 163 6.54 -2.52 -2.05
CA ALA A 163 7.61 -2.22 -1.08
C ALA A 163 7.14 -2.40 0.37
N VAL A 164 5.94 -1.91 0.72
CA VAL A 164 5.42 -2.06 2.08
C VAL A 164 5.00 -3.50 2.40
N GLN A 165 4.58 -4.28 1.40
CA GLN A 165 4.31 -5.71 1.59
C GLN A 165 5.60 -6.48 1.90
N LEU A 166 6.67 -6.26 1.16
CA LEU A 166 7.98 -6.88 1.42
C LEU A 166 8.50 -6.51 2.81
N PHE A 167 8.41 -5.25 3.18
CA PHE A 167 8.82 -4.78 4.52
C PHE A 167 8.05 -5.49 5.65
N ARG A 168 6.77 -5.73 5.45
CA ARG A 168 5.93 -6.44 6.41
C ARG A 168 6.31 -7.92 6.53
N GLU A 169 6.56 -8.59 5.41
CA GLU A 169 6.97 -9.98 5.36
C GLU A 169 8.30 -10.17 6.09
N GLU A 170 9.30 -9.33 5.83
CA GLU A 170 10.59 -9.37 6.51
C GLU A 170 10.48 -9.18 8.04
N ASN A 171 9.60 -8.27 8.48
CA ASN A 171 9.38 -8.04 9.90
C ASN A 171 8.67 -9.22 10.58
N ASN A 172 7.70 -9.84 9.91
CA ASN A 172 7.02 -11.05 10.42
C ASN A 172 8.00 -12.21 10.55
N ASP A 173 8.82 -12.46 9.53
CA ASP A 173 9.86 -13.50 9.55
C ASP A 173 10.89 -13.27 10.66
N ARG A 174 11.24 -12.01 10.92
CA ARG A 174 12.16 -11.65 12.01
C ARG A 174 11.52 -11.90 13.38
N ALA A 175 10.24 -11.57 13.54
CA ALA A 175 9.49 -11.82 14.77
C ALA A 175 9.35 -13.32 15.04
N GLU A 176 9.02 -14.12 14.04
CA GLU A 176 8.92 -15.58 14.17
C GLU A 176 10.26 -16.21 14.54
N ARG A 177 11.37 -15.79 13.92
CA ARG A 177 12.72 -16.25 14.26
C ARG A 177 13.13 -15.87 15.70
N SER A 178 12.66 -14.75 16.22
CA SER A 178 12.93 -14.32 17.59
C SER A 178 12.10 -15.06 18.63
N LEU A 179 10.94 -15.59 18.25
CA LEU A 179 10.04 -16.35 19.11
C LEU A 179 10.38 -17.84 19.17
N CYS A 180 11.21 -18.36 18.24
CA CYS A 180 11.72 -19.73 18.31
C CYS A 180 12.92 -19.76 19.27
N PRO A 181 12.78 -20.27 20.52
CA PRO A 181 13.94 -20.52 21.35
C PRO A 181 14.78 -21.59 20.64
N VAL A 182 16.04 -21.26 20.38
CA VAL A 182 17.03 -22.17 19.82
C VAL A 182 17.10 -23.43 20.71
N THR A 183 16.30 -24.44 20.39
CA THR A 183 16.61 -25.81 20.84
C THR A 183 17.86 -26.20 20.07
N GLY A 184 19.00 -26.12 20.75
CA GLY A 184 20.30 -26.37 20.19
C GLY A 184 20.38 -27.76 19.55
N GLN A 185 20.30 -27.79 18.25
CA GLN A 185 20.89 -28.83 17.42
C GLN A 185 21.90 -28.16 16.49
N VAL A 186 23.14 -28.17 16.97
CA VAL A 186 24.32 -27.90 16.14
C VAL A 186 24.33 -28.97 15.04
N ARG A 187 23.85 -28.60 13.85
CA ARG A 187 24.16 -29.38 12.64
C ARG A 187 25.57 -29.04 12.26
N SER A 188 26.47 -29.96 12.52
CA SER A 188 27.80 -29.99 11.96
C SER A 188 27.71 -30.15 10.44
N ASN A 189 27.71 -29.05 9.71
CA ASN A 189 27.90 -29.07 8.27
C ASN A 189 29.40 -29.19 8.00
N SER A 190 29.83 -30.39 7.60
CA SER A 190 31.11 -30.62 7.00
C SER A 190 31.24 -29.78 5.72
N LEU A 191 32.19 -28.88 5.73
CA LEU A 191 32.64 -28.15 4.54
C LEU A 191 33.38 -29.14 3.64
N ALA A 192 32.74 -29.61 2.57
CA ALA A 192 33.35 -30.26 1.45
C ALA A 192 33.14 -29.39 0.21
N GLY A 193 34.24 -28.81 -0.24
CA GLY A 193 34.68 -28.41 -1.55
C GLY A 193 33.63 -27.92 -2.58
N ILE A 194 33.67 -26.62 -2.87
CA ILE A 194 33.29 -26.12 -4.19
C ILE A 194 34.39 -25.14 -4.61
N SER A 195 35.33 -25.67 -5.40
CA SER A 195 36.16 -24.89 -6.32
C SER A 195 35.34 -24.75 -7.61
N GLY A 196 34.96 -23.53 -7.98
CA GLY A 196 34.20 -23.25 -9.19
C GLY A 196 34.58 -21.90 -9.77
N GLU A 197 35.19 -22.00 -10.94
CA GLU A 197 35.69 -20.97 -11.84
C GLU A 197 34.85 -19.72 -11.93
N GLN A 198 35.50 -18.57 -11.88
CA GLN A 198 34.96 -17.26 -12.21
C GLN A 198 34.98 -17.08 -13.72
N ASP A 199 33.85 -17.14 -14.38
CA ASP A 199 33.68 -16.62 -15.75
C ASP A 199 33.39 -15.14 -15.70
N GLU A 200 34.39 -14.37 -16.04
CA GLU A 200 34.37 -12.91 -16.23
C GLU A 200 33.71 -12.62 -17.58
N LYS A 201 32.40 -12.36 -17.60
CA LYS A 201 31.70 -11.84 -18.78
C LYS A 201 31.83 -10.32 -18.87
N THR A 202 32.69 -9.90 -19.78
CA THR A 202 32.80 -8.52 -20.27
C THR A 202 31.51 -8.11 -20.97
N TRP A 203 30.93 -7.03 -20.52
CA TRP A 203 29.77 -6.38 -21.18
C TRP A 203 30.27 -5.46 -22.29
N GLU A 204 29.96 -5.75 -23.55
CA GLU A 204 30.14 -4.82 -24.66
C GLU A 204 29.03 -3.79 -24.72
N GLU A 205 29.43 -2.53 -24.73
CA GLU A 205 28.65 -1.28 -24.65
C GLU A 205 28.16 -0.85 -26.05
N SER A 206 27.47 -1.70 -26.82
CA SER A 206 27.19 -1.40 -28.22
C SER A 206 25.72 -1.39 -28.70
N ASP A 207 24.72 -1.46 -27.81
CA ASP A 207 23.32 -1.50 -28.31
C ASP A 207 22.36 -0.51 -27.62
N MET A 208 22.75 0.77 -27.48
CA MET A 208 21.80 1.83 -27.14
C MET A 208 21.83 2.94 -28.20
N ARG A 209 21.09 2.76 -29.29
CA ARG A 209 20.61 3.87 -30.10
C ARG A 209 19.08 3.84 -30.14
N PRO A 210 18.38 4.90 -29.72
CA PRO A 210 16.97 5.03 -29.96
C PRO A 210 16.75 5.42 -31.42
N GLU A 211 15.93 4.68 -32.13
CA GLU A 211 15.34 5.13 -33.38
C GLU A 211 14.25 6.15 -33.09
N ILE A 212 14.34 7.28 -33.83
CA ILE A 212 13.43 8.45 -33.80
C ILE A 212 12.15 8.11 -34.56
#